data_6080e76bbc264ecd67c8ddbade566121
#
_entry.id   6080e76bbc264ecd67c8ddbade566121
#
_cell.length_a   1.000
_cell.length_b   1.000
_cell.length_c   1.000
_cell.angle_alpha   90.00
_cell.angle_beta   90.00
_cell.angle_gamma   90.00
#
_symmetry.space_group_name_H-M   'P 1'
#
loop_
_entity.id
_entity.type
_entity.pdbx_description
1 polymer ?
#
loop_
_entity_poly.entity_id
_entity_poly.type
_entity_poly.pdbx_seq_one_letter_code
_entity_poly.pdbx_strand_id
1 'polypeptide(L)' 'MTITRTLQIVNKKGLHARASRKLAELALGYDNTRISVRKESDEADARSLMDLMMLGAGIGDEVEVETLGPQAEEAMAAVE' A
#
# COMPACT_ATOMS: atom_id res chain seq x y z
N MET A 1 -13.86 -10.51 -0.20
CA MET A 1 -13.75 -9.70 1.01
C MET A 1 -12.93 -8.44 0.72
N THR A 2 -13.36 -7.32 1.26
CA THR A 2 -12.66 -6.04 1.12
C THR A 2 -12.39 -5.47 2.49
N ILE A 3 -11.15 -5.10 2.74
CA ILE A 3 -10.76 -4.47 4.01
C ILE A 3 -10.07 -3.16 3.70
N THR A 4 -10.45 -2.12 4.41
CA THR A 4 -9.88 -0.78 4.22
C THR A 4 -9.37 -0.27 5.57
N ARG A 5 -8.16 0.28 5.57
CA ARG A 5 -7.55 0.88 6.77
C ARG A 5 -6.87 2.18 6.39
N THR A 6 -6.95 3.15 7.28
CA THR A 6 -6.17 4.38 7.15
C THR A 6 -4.91 4.24 7.98
N LEU A 7 -3.76 4.40 7.33
CA LEU A 7 -2.46 4.26 7.97
C LEU A 7 -1.68 5.56 7.83
N GLN A 8 -0.91 5.90 8.86
CA GLN A 8 -0.05 7.07 8.83
C GLN A 8 1.36 6.66 8.45
N ILE A 9 1.97 7.43 7.55
CA ILE A 9 3.36 7.21 7.16
C ILE A 9 4.27 7.67 8.30
N VAL A 10 5.06 6.75 8.83
CA VAL A 10 5.97 7.02 9.94
C VAL A 10 7.44 7.05 9.53
N ASN A 11 7.76 6.60 8.33
CA ASN A 11 9.13 6.64 7.81
C ASN A 11 9.54 8.08 7.51
N LYS A 12 10.73 8.47 7.93
CA LYS A 12 11.24 9.82 7.69
C LYS A 12 11.25 10.21 6.22
N LYS A 13 11.54 9.26 5.35
CA LYS A 13 11.60 9.50 3.91
C LYS A 13 10.29 9.20 3.18
N GLY A 14 9.24 8.87 3.93
CA GLY A 14 7.95 8.54 3.35
C GLY A 14 8.00 7.27 2.50
N LEU A 15 7.15 7.23 1.47
CA LEU A 15 7.11 6.10 0.52
C LEU A 15 8.22 6.25 -0.52
N HIS A 16 9.47 6.19 -0.07
CA HIS A 16 10.63 6.24 -0.96
C HIS A 16 10.82 4.89 -1.68
N ALA A 17 11.82 4.82 -2.55
CA ALA A 17 12.04 3.64 -3.41
C ALA A 17 12.15 2.33 -2.64
N ARG A 18 12.88 2.30 -1.52
CA ARG A 18 13.04 1.08 -0.72
C ARG A 18 11.73 0.62 -0.09
N ALA A 19 10.99 1.55 0.51
CA ALA A 19 9.73 1.23 1.15
C ALA A 19 8.69 0.78 0.12
N SER A 20 8.62 1.47 -1.01
CA SER A 20 7.71 1.12 -2.10
C SER A 20 8.05 -0.24 -2.67
N ARG A 21 9.33 -0.56 -2.81
CA ARG A 21 9.77 -1.86 -3.30
C ARG A 21 9.37 -2.99 -2.35
N LYS A 22 9.53 -2.78 -1.05
CA LYS A 22 9.11 -3.79 -0.07
C LYS A 22 7.63 -4.06 -0.15
N LEU A 23 6.83 -3.01 -0.28
CA LEU A 23 5.38 -3.15 -0.40
C LEU A 23 5.01 -3.85 -1.70
N ALA A 24 5.66 -3.51 -2.81
CA ALA A 24 5.41 -4.17 -4.09
C ALA A 24 5.74 -5.66 -4.04
N GLU A 25 6.85 -6.02 -3.42
CA GLU A 25 7.23 -7.42 -3.28
C GLU A 25 6.21 -8.19 -2.44
N LEU A 26 5.74 -7.57 -1.37
CA LEU A 26 4.71 -8.16 -0.51
C LEU A 26 3.41 -8.38 -1.30
N ALA A 27 3.00 -7.37 -2.06
CA ALA A 27 1.77 -7.43 -2.85
C ALA A 27 1.83 -8.53 -3.92
N LEU A 28 3.00 -8.74 -4.52
CA LEU A 28 3.20 -9.78 -5.53
C LEU A 28 3.08 -11.20 -4.96
N GLY A 29 3.23 -11.33 -3.65
CA GLY A 29 3.06 -12.62 -2.97
C GLY A 29 1.61 -13.05 -2.78
N TYR A 30 0.64 -12.15 -3.05
CA TYR A 30 -0.78 -12.44 -2.90
C TYR A 30 -1.44 -12.49 -4.28
N ASP A 31 -1.45 -13.67 -4.91
CA ASP A 31 -1.91 -13.83 -6.30
C ASP A 31 -3.36 -13.43 -6.53
N ASN A 32 -4.24 -13.76 -5.60
CA ASN A 32 -5.67 -13.53 -5.75
C ASN A 32 -6.21 -12.39 -4.90
N THR A 33 -5.33 -11.58 -4.34
CA THR A 33 -5.72 -10.46 -3.48
C THR A 33 -5.05 -9.20 -3.99
N ARG A 34 -5.87 -8.18 -4.24
CA ARG A 34 -5.40 -6.88 -4.71
C ARG A 34 -5.13 -5.99 -3.50
N ILE A 35 -3.99 -5.31 -3.54
CA ILE A 35 -3.65 -4.31 -2.53
C ILE A 35 -3.54 -2.97 -3.24
N SER A 36 -4.31 -1.98 -2.78
CA SER A 36 -4.28 -0.63 -3.34
C SER A 36 -3.96 0.36 -2.25
N VAL A 37 -3.24 1.42 -2.60
CA VAL A 37 -2.90 2.51 -1.68
C VAL A 37 -3.43 3.80 -2.27
N ARG A 38 -4.19 4.55 -1.48
CA ARG A 38 -4.79 5.82 -1.92
C ARG A 38 -4.34 6.96 -1.04
N LYS A 39 -3.98 8.05 -1.68
CA LYS A 39 -3.70 9.32 -1.00
C LYS A 39 -4.52 10.40 -1.70
N GLU A 40 -5.45 11.01 -0.96
CA GLU A 40 -6.36 12.00 -1.53
C GLU A 40 -7.13 11.40 -2.72
N SER A 41 -7.00 11.97 -3.91
CA SER A 41 -7.68 11.46 -5.11
C SER A 41 -6.82 10.51 -5.94
N ASP A 42 -5.58 10.29 -5.54
CA ASP A 42 -4.65 9.44 -6.27
C ASP A 42 -4.63 8.02 -5.69
N GLU A 43 -4.62 7.04 -6.57
CA GLU A 43 -4.61 5.63 -6.19
C GLU A 43 -3.45 4.91 -6.88
N ALA A 44 -2.80 4.02 -6.14
CA ALA A 44 -1.72 3.21 -6.66
C ALA A 44 -2.02 1.73 -6.43
N ASP A 45 -1.71 0.92 -7.44
CA ASP A 45 -1.69 -0.53 -7.27
C ASP A 45 -0.38 -0.87 -6.54
N ALA A 46 -0.47 -1.55 -5.41
CA ALA A 46 0.72 -1.86 -4.62
C ALA A 46 1.72 -2.74 -5.36
N ARG A 47 1.30 -3.42 -6.42
CA ARG A 47 2.22 -4.20 -7.26
C ARG A 47 3.10 -3.33 -8.15
N SER A 48 2.74 -2.06 -8.32
CA SER A 48 3.48 -1.15 -9.17
C SER A 48 4.36 -0.22 -8.35
N LEU A 49 5.67 -0.44 -8.41
CA LEU A 49 6.65 0.41 -7.76
C LEU A 49 6.51 1.87 -8.19
N MET A 50 6.34 2.09 -9.49
CA MET A 50 6.19 3.43 -10.04
C MET A 50 4.97 4.15 -9.50
N ASP A 51 3.84 3.45 -9.45
CA ASP A 51 2.60 4.05 -8.94
C ASP A 51 2.74 4.45 -7.48
N LEU A 52 3.35 3.58 -6.68
CA LEU A 52 3.57 3.87 -5.27
C LEU A 52 4.45 5.11 -5.08
N MET A 53 5.51 5.22 -5.85
CA MET A 53 6.41 6.37 -5.77
C MET A 53 5.74 7.66 -6.23
N MET A 54 4.84 7.56 -7.21
CA MET A 54 4.13 8.72 -7.74
C MET A 54 3.06 9.27 -6.80
N LEU A 55 2.66 8.51 -5.79
CA LEU A 55 1.73 9.02 -4.78
C LEU A 55 2.31 10.20 -4.00
N GLY A 56 3.63 10.25 -3.87
CA GLY A 56 4.28 11.33 -3.13
C GLY A 56 3.97 11.36 -1.65
N ALA A 57 3.63 10.21 -1.04
CA ALA A 57 3.32 10.15 0.37
C ALA A 57 4.57 10.32 1.22
N GLY A 58 4.55 11.30 2.12
CA GLY A 58 5.66 11.61 3.01
C GLY A 58 5.32 11.34 4.47
N ILE A 59 6.29 11.58 5.35
CA ILE A 59 6.09 11.40 6.79
C ILE A 59 4.93 12.26 7.28
N GLY A 60 4.07 11.67 8.09
CA GLY A 60 2.90 12.36 8.62
C GLY A 60 1.68 12.28 7.73
N ASP A 61 1.83 11.93 6.46
CA ASP A 61 0.70 11.76 5.55
C ASP A 61 -0.09 10.52 5.91
N GLU A 62 -1.40 10.59 5.75
CA GLU A 62 -2.27 9.44 5.89
C GLU A 62 -2.55 8.86 4.52
N VAL A 63 -2.53 7.54 4.43
CA VAL A 63 -2.92 6.82 3.21
C VAL A 63 -3.99 5.81 3.56
N GLU A 64 -4.88 5.56 2.62
CA GLU A 64 -5.90 4.53 2.76
C GLU A 64 -5.44 3.29 2.02
N VAL A 65 -5.34 2.19 2.75
CA VAL A 65 -4.96 0.91 2.16
C VAL A 65 -6.18 0.02 2.06
N GLU A 66 -6.41 -0.52 0.88
CA GLU A 66 -7.51 -1.43 0.63
C GLU A 66 -6.97 -2.77 0.16
N THR A 67 -7.46 -3.84 0.77
CA THR A 67 -7.17 -5.20 0.30
C THR A 67 -8.47 -5.85 -0.12
N LEU A 68 -8.46 -6.46 -1.30
CA LEU A 68 -9.64 -7.08 -1.91
C LEU A 68 -9.28 -8.48 -2.38
N GLY A 69 -9.98 -9.47 -1.85
CA GLY A 69 -9.78 -10.86 -2.25
C GLY A 69 -9.87 -11.84 -1.09
N PRO A 70 -9.63 -13.12 -1.34
CA PRO A 70 -9.75 -14.16 -0.31
C PRO A 70 -8.73 -14.03 0.82
N GLN A 71 -7.59 -13.39 0.57
CA GLN A 71 -6.53 -13.21 1.56
C GLN A 71 -6.47 -11.77 2.08
N ALA A 72 -7.60 -11.03 2.01
CA ALA A 72 -7.62 -9.62 2.38
C ALA A 72 -7.18 -9.36 3.82
N GLU A 73 -7.63 -10.15 4.78
CA GLU A 73 -7.23 -9.98 6.18
C GLU A 73 -5.74 -10.21 6.38
N GLU A 74 -5.24 -11.30 5.81
CA GLU A 74 -3.83 -11.67 5.90
C GLU A 74 -2.95 -10.60 5.24
N ALA A 75 -3.34 -10.13 4.07
CA ALA A 75 -2.61 -9.11 3.35
C ALA A 75 -2.59 -7.79 4.13
N MET A 76 -3.72 -7.39 4.70
CA MET A 76 -3.79 -6.16 5.48
C MET A 76 -2.90 -6.24 6.71
N ALA A 77 -2.90 -7.36 7.41
CA ALA A 77 -2.03 -7.55 8.56
C ALA A 77 -0.55 -7.45 8.17
N ALA A 78 -0.20 -7.96 7.00
CA ALA A 78 1.18 -7.91 6.52
C ALA A 78 1.61 -6.48 6.14
N VAL A 79 0.67 -5.68 5.60
CA VAL A 79 0.95 -4.29 5.22
C VAL A 79 1.12 -3.40 6.46
N GLU A 80 0.31 -3.65 7.47
CA GLU A 80 0.40 -2.87 8.72
C GLU A 80 1.71 -3.14 9.42
#